data_80183191f1a2969b9846268e65aa0567
#
_entry.id   80183191f1a2969b9846268e65aa0567
#
_cell.length_a   1.000
_cell.length_b   1.000
_cell.length_c   1.000
_cell.angle_alpha   90.00
_cell.angle_beta   90.00
_cell.angle_gamma   90.00
#
_symmetry.space_group_name_H-M   'P 1'
#
loop_
_entity.id
_entity.type
_entity.pdbx_description
1 polymer ?
#
loop_
_entity_poly.entity_id
_entity_poly.type
_entity_poly.pdbx_seq_one_letter_code
_entity_poly.pdbx_strand_id
1 'polypeptide(L)'
;MVGRYLDTRIYITSCSGRRCSAAVAHLKPALKRPNLALQTNALSRRLIIENSRARGVEYEVNGEVKQAYAGKEVIVSCGAIKSPQLLMLSGIGPADALSTMDIEPLVNLPGVGQNLQDHLEVYFQYRCKDPITLNGQLDWFHKFMIGARWILTKK
;
A
#
# COMPACT_ATOMS: atom_id res chain seq x y z
N MET A 1 26.31 13.11 -34.07
CA MET A 1 25.42 13.49 -32.96
C MET A 1 25.05 12.22 -32.21
N VAL A 2 25.77 11.94 -31.12
CA VAL A 2 25.60 10.69 -30.36
C VAL A 2 24.39 10.87 -29.44
N GLY A 3 23.32 10.16 -29.74
CA GLY A 3 22.13 10.14 -28.88
C GLY A 3 22.49 9.56 -27.51
N ARG A 4 22.40 10.36 -26.47
CA ARG A 4 22.42 9.87 -25.09
C ARG A 4 21.14 9.06 -24.88
N TYR A 5 21.28 7.75 -24.81
CA TYR A 5 20.22 6.91 -24.28
C TYR A 5 20.04 7.31 -22.82
N LEU A 6 18.87 7.80 -22.45
CA LEU A 6 18.46 7.92 -21.07
C LEU A 6 18.40 6.49 -20.50
N ASP A 7 19.37 6.16 -19.66
CA ASP A 7 19.39 4.89 -18.92
C ASP A 7 18.27 4.96 -17.86
N THR A 8 17.07 4.63 -18.28
CA THR A 8 15.91 4.59 -17.39
C THR A 8 15.98 3.29 -16.60
N ARG A 9 16.56 3.33 -15.42
CA ARG A 9 16.57 2.17 -14.51
C ARG A 9 15.20 2.01 -13.88
N ILE A 10 14.49 0.96 -14.26
CA ILE A 10 13.26 0.56 -13.60
C ILE A 10 13.64 -0.28 -12.37
N TYR A 11 13.37 0.24 -11.19
CA TYR A 11 13.55 -0.51 -9.95
C TYR A 11 12.36 -1.43 -9.74
N ILE A 12 12.59 -2.74 -9.88
CA ILE A 12 11.57 -3.77 -9.63
C ILE A 12 11.82 -4.37 -8.25
N THR A 13 10.78 -4.45 -7.44
CA THR A 13 10.84 -5.11 -6.13
C THR A 13 10.88 -6.63 -6.35
N SER A 14 12.07 -7.18 -6.57
CA SER A 14 12.28 -8.61 -6.78
C SER A 14 13.44 -9.12 -5.94
N CYS A 15 13.36 -10.38 -5.51
CA CYS A 15 14.42 -11.11 -4.84
C CYS A 15 14.51 -12.52 -5.43
N SER A 16 15.67 -12.89 -5.94
CA SER A 16 15.91 -14.21 -6.57
C SER A 16 14.86 -14.57 -7.64
N GLY A 17 14.57 -13.63 -8.56
CA GLY A 17 13.62 -13.82 -9.65
C GLY A 17 12.15 -13.90 -9.23
N ARG A 18 11.81 -13.55 -7.98
CA ARG A 18 10.45 -13.54 -7.45
C ARG A 18 10.08 -12.16 -6.95
N ARG A 19 8.79 -11.82 -7.02
CA ARG A 19 8.28 -10.58 -6.44
C ARG A 19 8.55 -10.55 -4.93
N CYS A 20 9.24 -9.50 -4.49
CA CYS A 20 9.58 -9.26 -3.09
C CYS A 20 8.70 -8.12 -2.54
N SER A 21 7.44 -8.42 -2.21
CA SER A 21 6.56 -7.45 -1.57
C SER A 21 7.00 -7.15 -0.14
N ALA A 22 6.53 -6.06 0.45
CA ALA A 22 6.77 -5.72 1.85
C ALA A 22 6.42 -6.89 2.81
N ALA A 23 5.36 -7.62 2.50
CA ALA A 23 5.00 -8.82 3.27
C ALA A 23 6.08 -9.91 3.18
N VAL A 24 6.69 -10.13 2.01
CA VAL A 24 7.76 -11.14 1.84
C VAL A 24 9.06 -10.66 2.45
N ALA A 25 9.41 -9.38 2.23
CA ALA A 25 10.69 -8.82 2.67
C ALA A 25 10.75 -8.61 4.20
N HIS A 26 9.66 -8.15 4.80
CA HIS A 26 9.67 -7.66 6.18
C HIS A 26 8.75 -8.45 7.10
N LEU A 27 7.49 -8.68 6.71
CA LEU A 27 6.51 -9.29 7.60
C LEU A 27 6.81 -10.77 7.85
N LYS A 28 6.97 -11.59 6.79
CA LYS A 28 7.21 -13.03 6.95
C LYS A 28 8.39 -13.38 7.85
N PRO A 29 9.57 -12.75 7.72
CA PRO A 29 10.66 -12.97 8.67
C PRO A 29 10.33 -12.54 10.10
N ALA A 30 9.56 -11.45 10.25
CA ALA A 30 9.20 -10.90 11.54
C ALA A 30 8.14 -11.72 12.30
N LEU A 31 7.30 -12.51 11.62
CA LEU A 31 6.25 -13.33 12.24
C LEU A 31 6.78 -14.35 13.26
N LYS A 32 8.06 -14.68 13.21
CA LYS A 32 8.71 -15.57 14.18
C LYS A 32 9.03 -14.88 15.51
N ARG A 33 8.88 -13.56 15.59
CA ARG A 33 9.20 -12.78 16.79
C ARG A 33 8.06 -12.88 17.80
N PRO A 34 8.33 -13.19 19.08
CA PRO A 34 7.28 -13.33 20.10
C PRO A 34 6.59 -12.01 20.45
N ASN A 35 7.20 -10.88 20.10
CA ASN A 35 6.66 -9.55 20.35
C ASN A 35 5.86 -8.98 19.15
N LEU A 36 5.54 -9.79 18.14
CA LEU A 36 4.72 -9.38 16.99
C LEU A 36 3.43 -10.19 16.97
N ALA A 37 2.30 -9.50 17.03
CA ALA A 37 0.99 -10.05 16.77
C ALA A 37 0.46 -9.52 15.43
N LEU A 38 -0.01 -10.40 14.58
CA LEU A 38 -0.64 -10.06 13.30
C LEU A 38 -2.13 -10.38 13.35
N GLN A 39 -2.97 -9.36 13.18
CA GLN A 39 -4.40 -9.52 12.98
C GLN A 39 -4.76 -9.17 11.54
N THR A 40 -5.21 -10.15 10.78
CA THR A 40 -5.73 -9.96 9.41
C THR A 40 -7.26 -9.90 9.41
N ASN A 41 -7.85 -9.46 8.28
CA ASN A 41 -9.29 -9.30 8.13
C ASN A 41 -9.90 -8.41 9.23
N ALA A 42 -9.15 -7.42 9.67
CA ALA A 42 -9.54 -6.44 10.66
C ALA A 42 -9.78 -5.09 9.99
N LEU A 43 -10.97 -4.56 10.15
CA LEU A 43 -11.34 -3.23 9.68
C LEU A 43 -11.11 -2.24 10.81
N SER A 44 -10.11 -1.33 10.67
CA SER A 44 -9.92 -0.22 11.61
C SER A 44 -11.09 0.76 11.46
N ARG A 45 -11.80 1.02 12.55
CA ARG A 45 -12.98 1.89 12.57
C ARG A 45 -12.63 3.31 12.97
N ARG A 46 -11.87 3.47 14.05
CA ARG A 46 -11.41 4.77 14.54
C ARG A 46 -10.20 4.60 15.48
N LEU A 47 -9.48 5.67 15.68
CA LEU A 47 -8.46 5.78 16.73
C LEU A 47 -9.12 6.06 18.07
N ILE A 48 -8.55 5.51 19.13
CA ILE A 48 -8.93 5.83 20.51
C ILE A 48 -8.07 7.02 20.92
N ILE A 49 -8.70 8.18 21.11
CA ILE A 49 -8.03 9.42 21.52
C ILE A 49 -8.47 9.77 22.93
N GLU A 50 -7.53 9.92 23.84
CA GLU A 50 -7.75 10.31 25.22
C GLU A 50 -6.74 11.39 25.62
N ASN A 51 -7.22 12.49 26.16
CA ASN A 51 -6.38 13.63 26.57
C ASN A 51 -5.43 14.10 25.46
N SER A 52 -5.97 14.26 24.23
CA SER A 52 -5.23 14.67 23.02
C SER A 52 -4.08 13.70 22.63
N ARG A 53 -4.14 12.46 23.06
CA ARG A 53 -3.15 11.44 22.75
C ARG A 53 -3.81 10.20 22.14
N ALA A 54 -3.22 9.68 21.07
CA ALA A 54 -3.62 8.39 20.51
C ALA A 54 -3.25 7.27 21.49
N ARG A 55 -4.26 6.55 21.97
CA ARG A 55 -4.12 5.44 22.94
C ARG A 55 -4.26 4.08 22.30
N GLY A 56 -4.88 4.00 21.13
CA GLY A 56 -5.14 2.71 20.49
C GLY A 56 -5.98 2.83 19.25
N VAL A 57 -6.53 1.71 18.84
CA VAL A 57 -7.42 1.58 17.68
C VAL A 57 -8.62 0.71 18.04
N GLU A 58 -9.78 1.13 17.61
CA GLU A 58 -10.99 0.31 17.56
C GLU A 58 -11.08 -0.34 16.17
N TYR A 59 -11.26 -1.63 16.13
CA TYR A 59 -11.30 -2.41 14.90
C TYR A 59 -12.37 -3.51 14.97
N GLU A 60 -12.82 -3.94 13.81
CA GLU A 60 -13.85 -4.97 13.67
C GLU A 60 -13.25 -6.23 13.02
N VAL A 61 -13.56 -7.38 13.59
CA VAL A 61 -13.21 -8.71 13.07
C VAL A 61 -14.44 -9.60 13.14
N ASN A 62 -14.87 -10.15 12.02
CA ASN A 62 -16.04 -11.03 11.91
C ASN A 62 -17.32 -10.43 12.52
N GLY A 63 -17.52 -9.11 12.39
CA GLY A 63 -18.69 -8.41 12.96
C GLY A 63 -18.55 -8.04 14.44
N GLU A 64 -17.48 -8.45 15.11
CA GLU A 64 -17.20 -8.07 16.50
C GLU A 64 -16.28 -6.87 16.58
N VAL A 65 -16.67 -5.86 17.34
CA VAL A 65 -15.84 -4.68 17.62
C VAL A 65 -14.88 -4.98 18.76
N LYS A 66 -13.59 -4.73 18.53
CA LYS A 66 -12.49 -4.95 19.47
C LYS A 66 -11.65 -3.69 19.60
N GLN A 67 -10.86 -3.62 20.66
CA GLN A 67 -9.95 -2.52 20.91
C GLN A 67 -8.53 -3.05 21.17
N ALA A 68 -7.54 -2.35 20.62
CA ALA A 68 -6.14 -2.60 20.91
C ALA A 68 -5.50 -1.31 21.39
N TYR A 69 -4.83 -1.39 22.54
CA TYR A 69 -4.19 -0.23 23.15
C TYR A 69 -2.69 -0.21 22.89
N ALA A 70 -2.16 0.99 22.66
CA ALA A 70 -0.75 1.22 22.38
C ALA A 70 0.00 1.67 23.64
N GLY A 71 1.12 1.02 23.94
CA GLY A 71 2.00 1.43 25.03
C GLY A 71 2.83 2.69 24.74
N LYS A 72 3.14 2.92 23.44
CA LYS A 72 3.97 4.05 23.01
C LYS A 72 3.26 4.91 21.96
N GLU A 73 2.92 4.35 20.82
CA GLU A 73 2.39 5.07 19.66
C GLU A 73 1.47 4.20 18.80
N VAL A 74 0.64 4.83 17.99
CA VAL A 74 -0.18 4.20 16.94
C VAL A 74 0.34 4.67 15.60
N ILE A 75 0.74 3.75 14.73
CA ILE A 75 1.23 4.04 13.39
C ILE A 75 0.11 3.81 12.38
N VAL A 76 -0.31 4.87 11.69
CA VAL A 76 -1.33 4.80 10.64
C VAL A 76 -0.66 4.69 9.28
N SER A 77 -0.83 3.55 8.59
CA SER A 77 -0.25 3.26 7.28
C SER A 77 -1.28 2.64 6.33
N CYS A 78 -2.48 3.23 6.29
CA CYS A 78 -3.62 2.72 5.52
C CYS A 78 -3.65 3.18 4.06
N GLY A 79 -2.61 3.88 3.60
CA GLY A 79 -2.51 4.45 2.25
C GLY A 79 -3.11 5.84 2.13
N ALA A 80 -2.97 6.44 0.94
CA ALA A 80 -3.28 7.84 0.69
C ALA A 80 -4.76 8.22 0.92
N ILE A 81 -5.67 7.27 0.73
CA ILE A 81 -7.12 7.49 0.90
C ILE A 81 -7.57 7.09 2.31
N LYS A 82 -7.16 5.91 2.78
CA LYS A 82 -7.71 5.37 4.03
C LYS A 82 -7.04 5.92 5.30
N SER A 83 -5.81 6.41 5.23
CA SER A 83 -5.19 7.07 6.39
C SER A 83 -5.91 8.37 6.77
N PRO A 84 -6.16 9.32 5.84
CA PRO A 84 -6.97 10.49 6.17
C PRO A 84 -8.41 10.13 6.53
N GLN A 85 -9.02 9.12 5.90
CA GLN A 85 -10.35 8.64 6.27
C GLN A 85 -10.39 8.19 7.74
N LEU A 86 -9.42 7.38 8.18
CA LEU A 86 -9.34 6.91 9.56
C LEU A 86 -9.16 8.07 10.56
N LEU A 87 -8.33 9.06 10.20
CA LEU A 87 -8.17 10.27 11.02
C LEU A 87 -9.50 11.04 11.14
N MET A 88 -10.18 11.26 10.01
CA MET A 88 -11.47 11.98 9.99
C MET A 88 -12.56 11.24 10.79
N LEU A 89 -12.67 9.92 10.64
CA LEU A 89 -13.56 9.08 11.44
C LEU A 89 -13.23 9.12 12.96
N SER A 90 -12.03 9.56 13.30
CA SER A 90 -11.56 9.71 14.67
C SER A 90 -11.66 11.17 15.18
N GLY A 91 -12.36 12.04 14.45
CA GLY A 91 -12.53 13.46 14.83
C GLY A 91 -11.31 14.35 14.52
N ILE A 92 -10.35 13.87 13.70
CA ILE A 92 -9.16 14.64 13.33
C ILE A 92 -9.25 15.04 11.85
N GLY A 93 -9.53 16.29 11.56
CA GLY A 93 -9.71 16.78 10.19
C GLY A 93 -10.31 18.17 10.11
N PRO A 94 -10.80 18.61 8.93
CA PRO A 94 -11.49 19.89 8.77
C PRO A 94 -12.78 19.91 9.61
N ALA A 95 -12.87 20.76 10.61
CA ALA A 95 -13.97 20.77 11.58
C ALA A 95 -15.34 20.90 10.92
N ASP A 96 -15.48 21.81 9.95
CA ASP A 96 -16.76 22.04 9.25
C ASP A 96 -17.20 20.79 8.47
N ALA A 97 -16.27 20.12 7.79
CA ALA A 97 -16.56 18.89 7.05
C ALA A 97 -16.93 17.74 7.99
N LEU A 98 -16.27 17.61 9.14
CA LEU A 98 -16.58 16.60 10.14
C LEU A 98 -17.97 16.82 10.73
N SER A 99 -18.31 18.07 11.06
CA SER A 99 -19.62 18.42 11.61
C SER A 99 -20.77 18.14 10.64
N THR A 100 -20.58 18.30 9.33
CA THR A 100 -21.59 17.95 8.31
C THR A 100 -21.85 16.46 8.20
N MET A 101 -20.95 15.65 8.72
CA MET A 101 -21.04 14.18 8.75
C MET A 101 -21.41 13.62 10.13
N ASP A 102 -21.90 14.49 11.06
CA ASP A 102 -22.21 14.14 12.44
C ASP A 102 -21.01 13.54 13.20
N ILE A 103 -19.79 13.93 12.82
CA ILE A 103 -18.56 13.55 13.52
C ILE A 103 -18.11 14.74 14.38
N GLU A 104 -17.97 14.53 15.68
CA GLU A 104 -17.46 15.53 16.61
C GLU A 104 -15.98 15.86 16.31
N PRO A 105 -15.63 17.12 16.00
CA PRO A 105 -14.25 17.51 15.75
C PRO A 105 -13.46 17.55 17.06
N LEU A 106 -12.51 16.63 17.22
CA LEU A 106 -11.57 16.62 18.35
C LEU A 106 -10.35 17.52 18.08
N VAL A 107 -9.88 17.51 16.82
CA VAL A 107 -8.74 18.33 16.39
C VAL A 107 -9.05 18.91 15.01
N ASN A 108 -9.15 20.24 14.92
CA ASN A 108 -9.31 20.90 13.64
C ASN A 108 -7.98 20.90 12.86
N LEU A 109 -7.89 20.04 11.85
CA LEU A 109 -6.70 19.86 11.02
C LEU A 109 -7.09 19.94 9.53
N PRO A 110 -7.21 21.16 8.95
CA PRO A 110 -7.74 21.36 7.59
C PRO A 110 -7.01 20.63 6.48
N GLY A 111 -5.71 20.29 6.67
CA GLY A 111 -4.91 19.57 5.69
C GLY A 111 -5.24 18.08 5.54
N VAL A 112 -5.97 17.49 6.47
CA VAL A 112 -6.33 16.06 6.40
C VAL A 112 -7.30 15.81 5.26
N GLY A 113 -6.92 14.89 4.36
CA GLY A 113 -7.71 14.55 3.17
C GLY A 113 -7.57 15.54 2.01
N GLN A 114 -6.70 16.56 2.13
CA GLN A 114 -6.43 17.53 1.08
C GLN A 114 -5.19 17.15 0.27
N ASN A 115 -5.02 17.81 -0.90
CA ASN A 115 -3.85 17.70 -1.77
C ASN A 115 -3.51 16.27 -2.21
N LEU A 116 -4.51 15.43 -2.43
CA LEU A 116 -4.30 14.12 -3.05
C LEU A 116 -3.71 14.32 -4.45
N GLN A 117 -2.55 13.70 -4.70
CA GLN A 117 -1.86 13.75 -5.97
C GLN A 117 -1.62 12.33 -6.48
N ASP A 118 -1.68 12.18 -7.80
CA ASP A 118 -1.33 10.94 -8.50
C ASP A 118 -0.27 11.23 -9.55
N HIS A 119 0.36 10.17 -10.06
CA HIS A 119 1.38 10.31 -11.09
C HIS A 119 0.77 10.79 -12.41
N LEU A 120 1.37 11.81 -13.01
CA LEU A 120 1.10 12.13 -14.41
C LEU A 120 1.83 11.12 -15.29
N GLU A 121 1.09 10.24 -15.92
CA GLU A 121 1.65 9.21 -16.80
C GLU A 121 1.31 9.53 -18.26
N VAL A 122 2.31 9.40 -19.12
CA VAL A 122 2.15 9.52 -20.58
C VAL A 122 2.67 8.23 -21.20
N TYR A 123 1.80 7.52 -21.89
CA TYR A 123 2.15 6.27 -22.57
C TYR A 123 2.52 6.55 -24.03
N PHE A 124 3.74 6.20 -24.40
CA PHE A 124 4.20 6.20 -25.78
C PHE A 124 4.30 4.77 -26.28
N GLN A 125 3.61 4.46 -27.37
CA GLN A 125 3.69 3.15 -28.01
C GLN A 125 4.41 3.28 -29.36
N TYR A 126 5.47 2.50 -29.52
CA TYR A 126 6.23 2.41 -30.75
C TYR A 126 6.13 1.00 -31.32
N ARG A 127 5.93 0.91 -32.63
CA ARG A 127 6.03 -0.36 -33.35
C ARG A 127 7.50 -0.65 -33.63
N CYS A 128 8.03 -1.76 -33.11
CA CYS A 128 9.36 -2.23 -33.47
C CYS A 128 9.39 -2.68 -34.95
N LYS A 129 10.45 -2.35 -35.67
CA LYS A 129 10.67 -2.84 -37.04
C LYS A 129 11.02 -4.33 -37.01
N ASP A 130 11.84 -4.74 -36.05
CA ASP A 130 12.27 -6.11 -35.88
C ASP A 130 11.42 -6.82 -34.79
N PRO A 131 11.18 -8.14 -34.90
CA PRO A 131 10.36 -8.91 -33.95
C PRO A 131 11.12 -9.21 -32.65
N ILE A 132 11.59 -8.18 -31.96
CA ILE A 132 12.39 -8.28 -30.71
C ILE A 132 11.54 -8.26 -29.43
N THR A 133 10.22 -8.11 -29.56
CA THR A 133 9.30 -8.05 -28.43
C THR A 133 8.69 -9.41 -28.13
N LEU A 134 8.22 -9.60 -26.91
CA LEU A 134 7.50 -10.81 -26.50
C LEU A 134 6.11 -10.96 -27.17
N ASN A 135 5.61 -9.92 -27.87
CA ASN A 135 4.29 -9.97 -28.50
C ASN A 135 4.13 -11.08 -29.55
N GLY A 136 5.22 -11.46 -30.22
CA GLY A 136 5.24 -12.61 -31.14
C GLY A 136 5.30 -13.99 -30.44
N GLN A 137 5.41 -14.02 -29.12
CA GLN A 137 5.57 -15.25 -28.32
C GLN A 137 4.39 -15.44 -27.33
N LEU A 138 3.24 -14.88 -27.66
CA LEU A 138 2.06 -14.93 -26.78
C LEU A 138 1.16 -16.15 -27.01
N ASP A 139 1.52 -17.06 -27.93
CA ASP A 139 0.84 -18.33 -28.08
C ASP A 139 1.09 -19.26 -26.88
N TRP A 140 0.26 -20.28 -26.74
CA TRP A 140 0.28 -21.17 -25.58
C TRP A 140 1.61 -21.94 -25.42
N PHE A 141 2.24 -22.33 -26.54
CA PHE A 141 3.48 -23.11 -26.51
C PHE A 141 4.66 -22.26 -26.02
N HIS A 142 4.82 -21.04 -26.55
CA HIS A 142 5.87 -20.12 -26.09
C HIS A 142 5.65 -19.69 -24.64
N LYS A 143 4.41 -19.44 -24.23
CA LYS A 143 4.09 -19.15 -22.81
C LYS A 143 4.49 -20.31 -21.89
N PHE A 144 4.19 -21.54 -22.29
CA PHE A 144 4.60 -22.73 -21.55
C PHE A 144 6.12 -22.84 -21.44
N MET A 145 6.85 -22.69 -22.56
CA MET A 145 8.31 -22.74 -22.58
C MET A 145 8.96 -21.64 -21.74
N ILE A 146 8.45 -20.42 -21.82
CA ILE A 146 8.91 -19.29 -20.99
C ILE A 146 8.67 -19.60 -19.52
N GLY A 147 7.48 -20.10 -19.16
CA GLY A 147 7.14 -20.49 -17.80
C GLY A 147 8.03 -21.63 -17.26
N ALA A 148 8.23 -22.68 -18.05
CA ALA A 148 9.10 -23.79 -17.69
C ALA A 148 10.55 -23.33 -17.48
N ARG A 149 11.09 -22.52 -18.41
CA ARG A 149 12.42 -21.93 -18.27
C ARG A 149 12.54 -21.10 -16.99
N TRP A 150 11.55 -20.25 -16.70
CA TRP A 150 11.56 -19.44 -15.47
C TRP A 150 11.53 -20.30 -14.20
N ILE A 151 10.72 -21.38 -14.18
CA ILE A 151 10.66 -22.31 -13.03
C ILE A 151 12.01 -22.96 -12.78
N LEU A 152 12.68 -23.40 -13.86
CA LEU A 152 13.94 -24.13 -13.78
C LEU A 152 15.14 -23.23 -13.48
N THR A 153 15.20 -22.06 -14.09
CA THR A 153 16.38 -21.21 -14.05
C THR A 153 16.23 -19.95 -13.18
N LYS A 154 14.99 -19.55 -12.86
CA LYS A 154 14.65 -18.27 -12.20
C LYS A 154 15.16 -17.03 -12.96
N LYS A 155 15.41 -17.17 -14.27
CA LYS A 155 15.91 -16.12 -15.18
C LYS A 155 14.96 -15.95 -16.35
#